data_056c68b34bc9267deaaa73494499dd02
#
_entry.id   056c68b34bc9267deaaa73494499dd02
#
_cell.length_a   1.000
_cell.length_b   1.000
_cell.length_c   1.000
_cell.angle_alpha   90.00
_cell.angle_beta   90.00
_cell.angle_gamma   90.00
#
_symmetry.space_group_name_H-M   'P 1'
#
loop_
_entity.id
_entity.type
_entity.pdbx_description
1 polymer ?
#
loop_
_entity_poly.entity_id
_entity_poly.type
_entity_poly.pdbx_seq_one_letter_code
_entity_poly.pdbx_strand_id
1 'polypeptide(L)'
;MQNTFQQISLYGRLLGACFYYEPSDSRIAGVLDFFRQPNWMQEWEIPLEEKTSEKLTALIKQGLKQDLTEEYQNLFIGPNELKAPPWGSVYLDPECVIFGHSLLALRDFLKRHQIAFQSQQDEPEDHIGLMLMLAAYLAENRPHLLVEFLSQHLLTWAPHFLTKLANVENYQFYQGLAQLTLIVLDDWKHKLNLSVPKVHFYR
;
A
#
# COMPACT_ATOMS: atom_id res chain seq x y z
N MET A 1 -8.32 10.31 -18.05
CA MET A 1 -7.14 10.71 -17.25
C MET A 1 -7.53 11.43 -15.95
N GLN A 2 -8.35 12.47 -15.96
CA GLN A 2 -8.71 13.18 -14.70
C GLN A 2 -9.37 12.26 -13.67
N ASN A 3 -10.30 11.40 -14.07
CA ASN A 3 -10.92 10.40 -13.18
C ASN A 3 -9.90 9.40 -12.63
N THR A 4 -8.91 8.97 -13.44
CA THR A 4 -7.85 8.04 -12.99
C THR A 4 -6.99 8.65 -11.87
N PHE A 5 -6.61 9.92 -12.01
CA PHE A 5 -5.82 10.60 -10.96
C PHE A 5 -6.62 10.82 -9.68
N GLN A 6 -7.92 11.10 -9.79
CA GLN A 6 -8.82 11.18 -8.63
C GLN A 6 -8.93 9.84 -7.90
N GLN A 7 -9.03 8.73 -8.63
CA GLN A 7 -9.04 7.39 -8.04
C GLN A 7 -7.69 7.05 -7.38
N ILE A 8 -6.56 7.39 -8.02
CA ILE A 8 -5.23 7.19 -7.43
C ILE A 8 -5.09 7.99 -6.14
N SER A 9 -5.57 9.24 -6.13
CA SER A 9 -5.59 10.07 -4.93
C SER A 9 -6.42 9.42 -3.81
N LEU A 10 -7.64 9.03 -4.10
CA LEU A 10 -8.55 8.44 -3.13
C LEU A 10 -7.98 7.14 -2.53
N TYR A 11 -7.68 6.16 -3.38
CA TYR A 11 -7.23 4.85 -2.91
C TYR A 11 -5.82 4.87 -2.34
N GLY A 12 -4.94 5.72 -2.86
CA GLY A 12 -3.61 5.91 -2.31
C GLY A 12 -3.64 6.43 -0.87
N ARG A 13 -4.54 7.38 -0.57
CA ARG A 13 -4.73 7.87 0.81
C ARG A 13 -5.42 6.85 1.70
N LEU A 14 -6.51 6.25 1.23
CA LEU A 14 -7.29 5.30 2.01
C LEU A 14 -6.46 4.07 2.39
N LEU A 15 -5.87 3.41 1.40
CA LEU A 15 -5.07 2.20 1.62
C LEU A 15 -3.73 2.51 2.30
N GLY A 16 -3.09 3.63 1.90
CA GLY A 16 -1.85 4.07 2.52
C GLY A 16 -2.00 4.33 4.01
N ALA A 17 -3.09 4.96 4.42
CA ALA A 17 -3.40 5.19 5.83
C ALA A 17 -3.55 3.88 6.62
N CYS A 18 -4.21 2.87 6.05
CA CYS A 18 -4.39 1.57 6.69
C CYS A 18 -3.07 0.82 6.95
N PHE A 19 -2.07 1.01 6.09
CA PHE A 19 -0.75 0.39 6.27
C PHE A 19 0.17 1.20 7.18
N TYR A 20 -0.03 2.51 7.27
CA TYR A 20 0.93 3.40 7.94
C TYR A 20 0.54 3.75 9.37
N TYR A 21 -0.76 3.95 9.64
CA TYR A 21 -1.21 4.33 10.97
C TYR A 21 -1.69 3.13 11.76
N GLU A 22 -1.37 3.13 13.05
CA GLU A 22 -1.97 2.15 13.97
C GLU A 22 -3.51 2.29 13.97
N PRO A 23 -4.25 1.17 14.09
CA PRO A 23 -5.72 1.21 14.10
C PRO A 23 -6.35 2.06 15.19
N SER A 24 -5.62 2.34 16.27
CA SER A 24 -6.02 3.22 17.37
C SER A 24 -5.83 4.72 17.05
N ASP A 25 -5.12 5.06 15.99
CA ASP A 25 -4.87 6.45 15.61
C ASP A 25 -6.14 7.11 15.06
N SER A 26 -6.47 8.31 15.54
CA SER A 26 -7.65 9.06 15.11
C SER A 26 -7.67 9.38 13.61
N ARG A 27 -6.50 9.44 12.96
CA ARG A 27 -6.35 9.72 11.52
C ARG A 27 -6.91 8.61 10.64
N ILE A 28 -6.98 7.38 11.14
CA ILE A 28 -7.53 6.23 10.40
C ILE A 28 -8.98 5.91 10.77
N ALA A 29 -9.53 6.52 11.82
CA ALA A 29 -10.86 6.21 12.33
C ALA A 29 -11.94 6.25 11.23
N GLY A 30 -11.96 7.30 10.41
CA GLY A 30 -12.91 7.43 9.30
C GLY A 30 -12.76 6.35 8.22
N VAL A 31 -11.54 5.86 7.99
CA VAL A 31 -11.27 4.77 7.03
C VAL A 31 -11.78 3.45 7.59
N LEU A 32 -11.55 3.17 8.85
CA LEU A 32 -12.09 1.97 9.50
C LEU A 32 -13.61 2.01 9.56
N ASP A 33 -14.21 3.18 9.80
CA ASP A 33 -15.66 3.35 9.79
C ASP A 33 -16.25 3.12 8.39
N PHE A 34 -15.56 3.54 7.32
CA PHE A 34 -15.92 3.19 5.96
C PHE A 34 -16.00 1.67 5.77
N PHE A 35 -14.96 0.92 6.14
CA PHE A 35 -14.95 -0.54 6.01
C PHE A 35 -15.97 -1.26 6.92
N ARG A 36 -16.43 -0.62 7.99
CA ARG A 36 -17.52 -1.14 8.86
C ARG A 36 -18.89 -0.99 8.26
N GLN A 37 -19.09 -0.12 7.26
CA GLN A 37 -20.37 0.02 6.58
C GLN A 37 -20.77 -1.30 5.90
N PRO A 38 -22.03 -1.75 6.00
CA PRO A 38 -22.44 -3.02 5.42
C PRO A 38 -22.36 -3.07 3.89
N ASN A 39 -22.37 -1.93 3.26
CA ASN A 39 -22.40 -1.74 1.80
C ASN A 39 -21.17 -1.01 1.25
N TRP A 40 -20.06 -0.93 1.99
CA TRP A 40 -18.87 -0.22 1.56
C TRP A 40 -18.35 -0.66 0.17
N MET A 41 -18.56 -1.94 -0.18
CA MET A 41 -18.17 -2.47 -1.49
C MET A 41 -18.96 -1.85 -2.65
N GLN A 42 -20.17 -1.32 -2.42
CA GLN A 42 -20.95 -0.64 -3.44
C GLN A 42 -20.40 0.77 -3.78
N GLU A 43 -19.65 1.34 -2.83
CA GLU A 43 -18.94 2.60 -3.00
C GLU A 43 -17.54 2.43 -3.60
N TRP A 44 -17.11 1.15 -3.78
CA TRP A 44 -15.83 0.81 -4.38
C TRP A 44 -15.90 0.91 -5.90
N GLU A 45 -15.23 1.91 -6.49
CA GLU A 45 -15.39 2.26 -7.91
C GLU A 45 -14.64 1.33 -8.87
N ILE A 46 -13.67 0.53 -8.38
CA ILE A 46 -12.93 -0.42 -9.23
C ILE A 46 -13.78 -1.68 -9.39
N PRO A 47 -14.15 -2.06 -10.63
CA PRO A 47 -14.98 -3.22 -10.88
C PRO A 47 -14.33 -4.50 -10.39
N LEU A 48 -15.08 -5.34 -9.69
CA LEU A 48 -14.68 -6.64 -9.20
C LEU A 48 -15.66 -7.72 -9.66
N GLU A 49 -15.16 -8.91 -9.87
CA GLU A 49 -16.03 -10.08 -10.02
C GLU A 49 -16.80 -10.31 -8.72
N GLU A 50 -18.06 -10.72 -8.81
CA GLU A 50 -18.95 -10.92 -7.67
C GLU A 50 -18.32 -11.82 -6.59
N LYS A 51 -17.77 -12.96 -6.99
CA LYS A 51 -17.09 -13.90 -6.08
C LYS A 51 -15.90 -13.26 -5.34
N THR A 52 -15.13 -12.41 -6.02
CA THR A 52 -14.01 -11.70 -5.42
C THR A 52 -14.51 -10.64 -4.44
N SER A 53 -15.54 -9.90 -4.81
CA SER A 53 -16.19 -8.90 -3.98
C SER A 53 -16.74 -9.52 -2.69
N GLU A 54 -17.48 -10.64 -2.77
CA GLU A 54 -17.98 -11.36 -1.62
C GLU A 54 -16.86 -11.85 -0.69
N LYS A 55 -15.81 -12.45 -1.26
CA LYS A 55 -14.65 -12.93 -0.49
C LYS A 55 -13.97 -11.79 0.28
N LEU A 56 -13.70 -10.66 -0.41
CA LEU A 56 -13.04 -9.50 0.21
C LEU A 56 -13.89 -8.86 1.29
N THR A 57 -15.19 -8.72 1.03
CA THR A 57 -16.15 -8.22 2.03
C THR A 57 -16.17 -9.11 3.27
N ALA A 58 -16.17 -10.44 3.09
CA ALA A 58 -16.13 -11.38 4.20
C ALA A 58 -14.84 -11.29 5.02
N LEU A 59 -13.67 -11.23 4.36
CA LEU A 59 -12.36 -11.08 5.02
C LEU A 59 -12.29 -9.80 5.85
N ILE A 60 -12.59 -8.65 5.24
CA ILE A 60 -12.59 -7.35 5.93
C ILE A 60 -13.56 -7.35 7.10
N LYS A 61 -14.80 -7.80 6.89
CA LYS A 61 -15.82 -7.85 7.95
C LYS A 61 -15.42 -8.77 9.11
N GLN A 62 -14.77 -9.89 8.81
CA GLN A 62 -14.30 -10.82 9.85
C GLN A 62 -13.11 -10.23 10.61
N GLY A 63 -12.15 -9.65 9.90
CA GLY A 63 -10.97 -9.02 10.50
C GLY A 63 -11.33 -7.83 11.40
N LEU A 64 -12.32 -7.01 11.02
CA LEU A 64 -12.80 -5.88 11.84
C LEU A 64 -13.42 -6.28 13.19
N LYS A 65 -13.64 -7.56 13.44
CA LYS A 65 -14.09 -8.09 14.75
C LYS A 65 -12.93 -8.49 15.65
N GLN A 66 -11.71 -8.50 15.12
CA GLN A 66 -10.49 -8.87 15.82
C GLN A 66 -9.79 -7.65 16.42
N ASP A 67 -8.77 -7.88 17.23
CA ASP A 67 -7.92 -6.80 17.73
C ASP A 67 -6.96 -6.34 16.62
N LEU A 68 -7.37 -5.32 15.87
CA LEU A 68 -6.55 -4.76 14.80
C LEU A 68 -5.24 -4.14 15.29
N THR A 69 -5.18 -3.69 16.53
CA THR A 69 -3.95 -3.12 17.12
C THR A 69 -2.93 -4.21 17.33
N GLU A 70 -3.35 -5.36 17.84
CA GLU A 70 -2.49 -6.54 17.95
C GLU A 70 -2.05 -7.06 16.59
N GLU A 71 -2.98 -7.13 15.61
CA GLU A 71 -2.64 -7.52 14.23
C GLU A 71 -1.59 -6.59 13.62
N TYR A 72 -1.78 -5.27 13.75
CA TYR A 72 -0.84 -4.26 13.25
C TYR A 72 0.54 -4.40 13.89
N GLN A 73 0.58 -4.54 15.21
CA GLN A 73 1.81 -4.75 15.96
C GLN A 73 2.59 -5.97 15.45
N ASN A 74 1.91 -7.10 15.27
CA ASN A 74 2.52 -8.35 14.82
C ASN A 74 2.98 -8.33 13.36
N LEU A 75 2.28 -7.59 12.49
CA LEU A 75 2.55 -7.55 11.06
C LEU A 75 3.59 -6.48 10.65
N PHE A 76 3.65 -5.34 11.38
CA PHE A 76 4.40 -4.17 10.92
C PHE A 76 5.43 -3.63 11.93
N ILE A 77 5.30 -3.95 13.22
CA ILE A 77 6.18 -3.39 14.27
C ILE A 77 7.12 -4.46 14.86
N GLY A 78 6.62 -5.63 15.21
CA GLY A 78 7.38 -6.67 15.91
C GLY A 78 6.97 -6.78 17.39
N PRO A 79 7.73 -7.47 18.24
CA PRO A 79 9.17 -7.74 18.20
C PRO A 79 9.61 -8.99 17.40
N ASN A 80 8.70 -9.79 16.89
CA ASN A 80 9.04 -10.97 16.11
C ASN A 80 9.44 -10.62 14.67
N GLU A 81 10.06 -11.56 13.97
CA GLU A 81 10.36 -11.39 12.55
C GLU A 81 9.07 -11.16 11.75
N LEU A 82 9.03 -10.07 10.98
CA LEU A 82 7.88 -9.75 10.15
C LEU A 82 7.81 -10.70 8.96
N LYS A 83 6.68 -11.39 8.79
CA LYS A 83 6.45 -12.31 7.66
C LYS A 83 6.40 -11.61 6.31
N ALA A 84 5.92 -10.37 6.30
CA ALA A 84 5.89 -9.48 5.15
C ALA A 84 6.31 -8.07 5.59
N PRO A 85 7.62 -7.76 5.65
CA PRO A 85 8.10 -6.43 6.01
C PRO A 85 7.59 -5.36 5.04
N PRO A 86 7.14 -4.19 5.53
CA PRO A 86 6.45 -3.20 4.69
C PRO A 86 7.38 -2.27 3.90
N TRP A 87 8.67 -2.58 3.75
CA TRP A 87 9.68 -1.73 3.08
C TRP A 87 10.21 -2.36 1.79
N GLY A 88 10.30 -1.57 0.73
CA GLY A 88 10.75 -2.01 -0.58
C GLY A 88 12.19 -2.52 -0.60
N SER A 89 13.09 -1.85 0.14
CA SER A 89 14.50 -2.22 0.25
C SER A 89 14.71 -3.63 0.78
N VAL A 90 13.85 -4.13 1.66
CA VAL A 90 13.92 -5.50 2.18
C VAL A 90 13.76 -6.56 1.09
N TYR A 91 13.07 -6.25 0.01
CA TYR A 91 12.83 -7.17 -1.11
C TYR A 91 13.80 -6.99 -2.26
N LEU A 92 14.25 -5.76 -2.49
CA LEU A 92 15.03 -5.39 -3.66
C LEU A 92 16.55 -5.39 -3.45
N ASP A 93 17.00 -5.46 -2.19
CA ASP A 93 18.43 -5.42 -1.87
C ASP A 93 18.95 -6.78 -1.40
N PRO A 94 20.17 -7.17 -1.84
CA PRO A 94 20.74 -8.49 -1.53
C PRO A 94 20.88 -8.78 -0.04
N GLU A 95 21.08 -7.74 0.78
CA GLU A 95 21.24 -7.86 2.22
C GLU A 95 19.90 -7.93 2.97
N CYS A 96 18.77 -7.77 2.26
CA CYS A 96 17.42 -7.75 2.82
C CYS A 96 17.25 -6.79 4.01
N VAL A 97 17.91 -5.63 3.95
CA VAL A 97 17.94 -4.63 5.02
C VAL A 97 17.08 -3.42 4.68
N ILE A 98 16.61 -2.76 5.73
CA ILE A 98 16.04 -1.41 5.64
C ILE A 98 17.19 -0.45 5.28
N PHE A 99 17.02 0.54 4.46
CA PHE A 99 18.06 1.49 3.97
C PHE A 99 18.97 0.94 2.83
N GLY A 100 18.46 0.01 2.02
CA GLY A 100 19.18 -0.48 0.85
C GLY A 100 19.20 0.50 -0.35
N HIS A 101 19.79 0.06 -1.46
CA HIS A 101 19.97 0.86 -2.68
C HIS A 101 18.65 1.35 -3.29
N SER A 102 17.58 0.57 -3.20
CA SER A 102 16.26 0.96 -3.72
C SER A 102 15.67 2.16 -2.98
N LEU A 103 15.88 2.26 -1.67
CA LEU A 103 15.51 3.45 -0.90
C LEU A 103 16.35 4.66 -1.29
N LEU A 104 17.65 4.49 -1.53
CA LEU A 104 18.50 5.59 -2.01
C LEU A 104 18.02 6.11 -3.37
N ALA A 105 17.64 5.23 -4.29
CA ALA A 105 17.07 5.61 -5.58
C ALA A 105 15.76 6.40 -5.43
N LEU A 106 14.89 5.99 -4.49
CA LEU A 106 13.67 6.75 -4.16
C LEU A 106 14.01 8.15 -3.59
N ARG A 107 14.97 8.23 -2.67
CA ARG A 107 15.43 9.52 -2.10
C ARG A 107 16.02 10.43 -3.17
N ASP A 108 16.77 9.90 -4.13
CA ASP A 108 17.27 10.66 -5.27
C ASP A 108 16.14 11.17 -6.17
N PHE A 109 15.11 10.37 -6.41
CA PHE A 109 13.89 10.80 -7.10
C PHE A 109 13.21 11.95 -6.35
N LEU A 110 12.96 11.82 -5.06
CA LEU A 110 12.35 12.88 -4.24
C LEU A 110 13.17 14.19 -4.28
N LYS A 111 14.49 14.08 -4.12
CA LYS A 111 15.42 15.23 -4.14
C LYS A 111 15.45 15.91 -5.51
N ARG A 112 15.56 15.15 -6.61
CA ARG A 112 15.56 15.69 -7.97
C ARG A 112 14.29 16.50 -8.26
N HIS A 113 13.17 16.07 -7.73
CA HIS A 113 11.89 16.72 -7.95
C HIS A 113 11.47 17.66 -6.82
N GLN A 114 12.37 17.97 -5.86
CA GLN A 114 12.12 18.89 -4.74
C GLN A 114 10.83 18.52 -3.97
N ILE A 115 10.63 17.23 -3.75
CA ILE A 115 9.53 16.71 -2.93
C ILE A 115 10.06 16.55 -1.51
N ALA A 116 9.60 17.43 -0.61
CA ALA A 116 9.90 17.31 0.80
C ALA A 116 8.99 16.23 1.42
N PHE A 117 9.61 15.20 1.95
CA PHE A 117 8.93 14.14 2.68
C PHE A 117 9.04 14.46 4.18
N GLN A 118 7.93 14.80 4.83
CA GLN A 118 7.89 14.98 6.28
C GLN A 118 7.18 13.77 6.90
N SER A 119 7.97 12.82 7.36
CA SER A 119 7.47 11.77 8.26
C SER A 119 7.52 12.30 9.69
N GLN A 120 6.47 12.08 10.47
CA GLN A 120 6.45 12.36 11.91
C GLN A 120 7.21 11.31 12.73
N GLN A 121 7.55 10.21 12.09
CA GLN A 121 8.34 9.08 12.61
C GLN A 121 9.56 8.94 11.72
N ASP A 122 10.67 8.42 12.24
CA ASP A 122 11.89 8.11 11.46
C ASP A 122 11.66 6.89 10.54
N GLU A 123 10.48 6.83 9.90
CA GLU A 123 10.07 5.75 9.01
C GLU A 123 10.69 5.94 7.63
N PRO A 124 11.35 4.91 7.06
CA PRO A 124 11.88 4.98 5.70
C PRO A 124 10.80 5.28 4.66
N GLU A 125 11.14 6.10 3.68
CA GLU A 125 10.20 6.59 2.67
C GLU A 125 9.64 5.47 1.76
N ASP A 126 10.30 4.31 1.69
CA ASP A 126 9.88 3.13 0.95
C ASP A 126 8.90 2.22 1.72
N HIS A 127 8.37 2.68 2.87
CA HIS A 127 7.26 2.02 3.53
C HIS A 127 6.00 2.05 2.66
N ILE A 128 5.32 0.89 2.49
CA ILE A 128 4.17 0.75 1.57
C ILE A 128 3.10 1.82 1.78
N GLY A 129 2.76 2.13 3.02
CA GLY A 129 1.76 3.16 3.33
C GLY A 129 2.19 4.55 2.86
N LEU A 130 3.47 4.92 3.09
CA LEU A 130 4.04 6.18 2.63
C LEU A 130 4.09 6.26 1.10
N MET A 131 4.46 5.17 0.44
CA MET A 131 4.52 5.08 -1.02
C MET A 131 3.13 5.23 -1.66
N LEU A 132 2.08 4.63 -1.07
CA LEU A 132 0.70 4.81 -1.54
C LEU A 132 0.21 6.25 -1.35
N MET A 133 0.51 6.87 -0.21
CA MET A 133 0.18 8.28 0.04
C MET A 133 0.97 9.23 -0.86
N LEU A 134 2.22 8.90 -1.19
CA LEU A 134 3.01 9.64 -2.17
C LEU A 134 2.40 9.52 -3.58
N ALA A 135 1.90 8.35 -3.99
CA ALA A 135 1.17 8.20 -5.25
C ALA A 135 -0.04 9.15 -5.30
N ALA A 136 -0.81 9.24 -4.21
CA ALA A 136 -1.93 10.15 -4.09
C ALA A 136 -1.49 11.63 -4.24
N TYR A 137 -0.45 12.03 -3.53
CA TYR A 137 0.10 13.38 -3.63
C TYR A 137 0.56 13.72 -5.05
N LEU A 138 1.25 12.79 -5.72
CA LEU A 138 1.71 12.98 -7.09
C LEU A 138 0.53 13.10 -8.07
N ALA A 139 -0.49 12.27 -7.91
CA ALA A 139 -1.69 12.33 -8.74
C ALA A 139 -2.40 13.69 -8.67
N GLU A 140 -2.41 14.31 -7.50
CA GLU A 140 -3.03 15.62 -7.25
C GLU A 140 -2.16 16.80 -7.71
N ASN A 141 -0.87 16.77 -7.39
CA ASN A 141 -0.01 17.95 -7.44
C ASN A 141 1.08 17.88 -8.53
N ARG A 142 1.49 16.68 -8.92
CA ARG A 142 2.61 16.43 -9.84
C ARG A 142 2.34 15.23 -10.77
N PRO A 143 1.21 15.21 -11.52
CA PRO A 143 0.79 14.02 -12.29
C PRO A 143 1.81 13.60 -13.36
N HIS A 144 2.66 14.50 -13.84
CA HIS A 144 3.74 14.19 -14.78
C HIS A 144 4.84 13.29 -14.20
N LEU A 145 4.98 13.21 -12.86
CA LEU A 145 5.95 12.34 -12.17
C LEU A 145 5.37 10.98 -11.81
N LEU A 146 4.04 10.83 -11.86
CA LEU A 146 3.35 9.67 -11.35
C LEU A 146 3.75 8.39 -12.09
N VAL A 147 3.91 8.44 -13.42
CA VAL A 147 4.30 7.28 -14.24
C VAL A 147 5.70 6.78 -13.85
N GLU A 148 6.68 7.68 -13.70
CA GLU A 148 8.03 7.32 -13.26
C GLU A 148 7.98 6.70 -11.86
N PHE A 149 7.32 7.38 -10.92
CA PHE A 149 7.21 6.91 -9.54
C PHE A 149 6.58 5.52 -9.45
N LEU A 150 5.41 5.33 -10.07
CA LEU A 150 4.71 4.05 -10.02
C LEU A 150 5.52 2.93 -10.66
N SER A 151 6.10 3.16 -11.85
CA SER A 151 6.79 2.11 -12.61
C SER A 151 8.17 1.77 -12.05
N GLN A 152 8.91 2.74 -11.51
CA GLN A 152 10.30 2.54 -11.08
C GLN A 152 10.46 2.30 -9.58
N HIS A 153 9.52 2.77 -8.76
CA HIS A 153 9.67 2.72 -7.31
C HIS A 153 8.59 1.89 -6.60
N LEU A 154 7.30 2.07 -6.92
CA LEU A 154 6.24 1.38 -6.18
C LEU A 154 5.96 -0.02 -6.73
N LEU A 155 5.65 -0.13 -8.04
CA LEU A 155 5.19 -1.38 -8.65
C LEU A 155 6.29 -2.43 -8.81
N THR A 156 7.54 -2.06 -8.65
CA THR A 156 8.69 -2.99 -8.70
C THR A 156 8.65 -4.01 -7.56
N TRP A 157 8.09 -3.68 -6.40
CA TRP A 157 8.12 -4.55 -5.23
C TRP A 157 6.77 -4.70 -4.51
N ALA A 158 5.92 -3.67 -4.53
CA ALA A 158 4.67 -3.68 -3.77
C ALA A 158 3.77 -4.89 -4.07
N PRO A 159 3.61 -5.36 -5.33
CA PRO A 159 2.82 -6.56 -5.61
C PRO A 159 3.39 -7.82 -4.96
N HIS A 160 4.71 -7.95 -4.84
CA HIS A 160 5.37 -9.08 -4.17
C HIS A 160 5.10 -9.05 -2.66
N PHE A 161 5.31 -7.92 -2.00
CA PHE A 161 4.97 -7.70 -0.60
C PHE A 161 3.51 -8.03 -0.31
N LEU A 162 2.59 -7.43 -1.09
CA LEU A 162 1.14 -7.61 -0.91
C LEU A 162 0.70 -9.07 -1.09
N THR A 163 1.33 -9.79 -2.03
CA THR A 163 1.08 -11.22 -2.20
C THR A 163 1.53 -12.00 -0.96
N LYS A 164 2.68 -11.69 -0.38
CA LYS A 164 3.11 -12.30 0.88
C LYS A 164 2.13 -11.99 2.01
N LEU A 165 1.77 -10.73 2.20
CA LEU A 165 0.85 -10.30 3.26
C LEU A 165 -0.53 -10.95 3.12
N ALA A 166 -1.06 -11.07 1.90
CA ALA A 166 -2.34 -11.74 1.64
C ALA A 166 -2.36 -13.22 2.04
N ASN A 167 -1.19 -13.85 2.17
CA ASN A 167 -1.02 -15.25 2.57
C ASN A 167 -0.59 -15.43 4.05
N VAL A 168 -0.47 -14.37 4.82
CA VAL A 168 -0.19 -14.47 6.27
C VAL A 168 -1.47 -14.89 6.98
N GLU A 169 -1.50 -16.08 7.54
CA GLU A 169 -2.68 -16.64 8.21
C GLU A 169 -3.08 -15.86 9.48
N ASN A 170 -4.38 -15.90 9.81
CA ASN A 170 -4.99 -15.34 11.02
C ASN A 170 -5.11 -13.80 11.09
N TYR A 171 -4.81 -13.06 10.02
CA TYR A 171 -4.90 -11.59 9.97
C TYR A 171 -5.85 -11.14 8.87
N GLN A 172 -7.14 -11.47 9.01
CA GLN A 172 -8.13 -11.36 7.93
C GLN A 172 -8.33 -9.95 7.41
N PHE A 173 -8.25 -8.92 8.27
CA PHE A 173 -8.35 -7.54 7.82
C PHE A 173 -7.21 -7.20 6.85
N TYR A 174 -5.97 -7.46 7.26
CA TYR A 174 -4.80 -7.16 6.44
C TYR A 174 -4.64 -8.10 5.24
N GLN A 175 -5.14 -9.33 5.31
CA GLN A 175 -5.25 -10.20 4.14
C GLN A 175 -6.20 -9.61 3.08
N GLY A 176 -7.38 -9.14 3.52
CA GLY A 176 -8.36 -8.48 2.65
C GLY A 176 -7.81 -7.17 2.09
N LEU A 177 -7.18 -6.35 2.93
CA LEU A 177 -6.56 -5.09 2.55
C LEU A 177 -5.44 -5.28 1.51
N ALA A 178 -4.59 -6.30 1.68
CA ALA A 178 -3.54 -6.63 0.72
C ALA A 178 -4.11 -7.05 -0.64
N GLN A 179 -5.16 -7.89 -0.65
CA GLN A 179 -5.82 -8.29 -1.90
C GLN A 179 -6.51 -7.10 -2.59
N LEU A 180 -7.19 -6.22 -1.85
CA LEU A 180 -7.75 -4.98 -2.40
C LEU A 180 -6.67 -4.08 -3.01
N THR A 181 -5.55 -3.93 -2.31
CA THR A 181 -4.45 -3.09 -2.78
C THR A 181 -3.81 -3.66 -4.05
N LEU A 182 -3.64 -4.98 -4.14
CA LEU A 182 -3.19 -5.64 -5.38
C LEU A 182 -4.09 -5.30 -6.57
N ILE A 183 -5.39 -5.36 -6.39
CA ILE A 183 -6.38 -5.03 -7.44
C ILE A 183 -6.25 -3.55 -7.84
N VAL A 184 -6.13 -2.66 -6.87
CA VAL A 184 -5.94 -1.23 -7.10
C VAL A 184 -4.67 -0.94 -7.88
N LEU A 185 -3.54 -1.55 -7.50
CA LEU A 185 -2.27 -1.35 -8.18
C LEU A 185 -2.28 -1.92 -9.61
N ASP A 186 -2.97 -3.03 -9.84
CA ASP A 186 -3.15 -3.60 -11.17
C ASP A 186 -4.03 -2.71 -12.06
N ASP A 187 -5.12 -2.17 -11.52
CA ASP A 187 -5.97 -1.19 -12.19
C ASP A 187 -5.19 0.08 -12.60
N TRP A 188 -4.36 0.62 -11.70
CA TRP A 188 -3.50 1.77 -12.00
C TRP A 188 -2.51 1.46 -13.12
N LYS A 189 -1.88 0.26 -13.04
CA LYS A 189 -0.94 -0.20 -14.06
C LYS A 189 -1.60 -0.26 -15.44
N HIS A 190 -2.81 -0.82 -15.52
CA HIS A 190 -3.55 -0.93 -16.79
C HIS A 190 -4.02 0.44 -17.29
N LYS A 191 -4.65 1.25 -16.46
CA LYS A 191 -5.19 2.56 -16.86
C LYS A 191 -4.13 3.54 -17.34
N LEU A 192 -2.92 3.47 -16.76
CA LEU A 192 -1.79 4.31 -17.13
C LEU A 192 -0.84 3.63 -18.14
N ASN A 193 -1.14 2.41 -18.59
CA ASN A 193 -0.32 1.61 -19.50
C ASN A 193 1.15 1.54 -19.05
N LEU A 194 1.38 1.20 -17.76
CA LEU A 194 2.70 1.22 -17.17
C LEU A 194 3.54 -0.01 -17.56
N SER A 195 4.78 0.24 -17.96
CA SER A 195 5.80 -0.79 -18.10
C SER A 195 6.66 -0.82 -16.84
N VAL A 196 6.61 -1.95 -16.12
CA VAL A 196 7.38 -2.14 -14.88
C VAL A 196 8.59 -3.01 -15.19
N PRO A 197 9.81 -2.58 -14.84
CA PRO A 197 11.01 -3.38 -15.05
C PRO A 197 10.95 -4.69 -14.24
N LYS A 198 11.51 -5.75 -14.82
CA LYS A 198 11.72 -6.99 -14.08
C LYS A 198 12.83 -6.79 -13.06
N VAL A 199 12.59 -7.18 -11.84
CA VAL A 199 13.53 -7.14 -10.74
C VAL A 199 13.79 -8.54 -10.17
N HIS A 200 14.86 -8.71 -9.44
CA HIS A 200 15.11 -9.88 -8.63
C HIS A 200 14.67 -9.61 -7.20
N PHE A 201 13.97 -10.56 -6.58
CA PHE A 201 13.62 -10.49 -5.17
C PHE A 201 14.58 -11.37 -4.36
N TYR A 202 15.06 -10.81 -3.27
CA TYR A 202 15.97 -11.48 -2.35
C TYR A 202 15.26 -12.04 -1.12
N ARG A 203 14.01 -11.61 -0.90
CA ARG A 203 13.17 -12.09 0.20
C ARG A 203 11.74 -12.41 -0.26
#